data_5035c58436af6dbfee60c8f3b28f47fc
#
_entry.id   5035c58436af6dbfee60c8f3b28f47fc
#
_cell.length_a   1.000
_cell.length_b   1.000
_cell.length_c   1.000
_cell.angle_alpha   90.00
_cell.angle_beta   90.00
_cell.angle_gamma   90.00
#
_symmetry.space_group_name_H-M   'P 1'
#
loop_
_entity.id
_entity.type
_entity.pdbx_description
1 polymer ?
#
loop_
_entity_poly.entity_id
_entity_poly.type
_entity_poly.pdbx_seq_one_letter_code
_entity_poly.pdbx_strand_id
1 'polypeptide(L)'
;MKRLLLLVALLTAVPVQAERYDFGQGVAAMACSMLDSGYSRREVENVLDSLERFIIRDGISARGQRQMVKGYNYQTARLGCELEYRD
;
A
#
# COMPACT_ATOMS: atom_id res chain seq x y z
N MET A 1 -21.71 -13.32 -10.33
CA MET A 1 -20.81 -14.11 -9.50
C MET A 1 -19.62 -14.70 -10.24
N LYS A 2 -19.64 -14.72 -11.57
CA LYS A 2 -18.48 -15.15 -12.36
C LYS A 2 -17.23 -14.30 -12.09
N ARG A 3 -17.39 -13.02 -11.77
CA ARG A 3 -16.27 -12.11 -11.45
C ARG A 3 -15.53 -12.47 -10.17
N LEU A 4 -16.25 -13.00 -9.17
CA LEU A 4 -15.66 -13.42 -7.91
C LEU A 4 -14.76 -14.65 -8.09
N LEU A 5 -15.18 -15.59 -8.91
CA LEU A 5 -14.38 -16.79 -9.18
C LEU A 5 -13.11 -16.45 -9.95
N LEU A 6 -13.18 -15.52 -10.91
CA LEU A 6 -12.01 -15.05 -11.64
C LEU A 6 -11.04 -14.33 -10.74
N LEU A 7 -11.54 -13.49 -9.81
CA LEU A 7 -10.68 -12.78 -8.84
C LEU A 7 -9.96 -13.74 -7.92
N VAL A 8 -10.65 -14.76 -7.42
CA VAL A 8 -10.03 -15.77 -6.56
C VAL A 8 -8.96 -16.54 -7.32
N ALA A 9 -9.21 -16.92 -8.56
CA ALA A 9 -8.23 -17.61 -9.39
C ALA A 9 -6.98 -16.75 -9.65
N LEU A 10 -7.19 -15.46 -9.93
CA LEU A 10 -6.08 -14.52 -10.13
C LEU A 10 -5.27 -14.31 -8.86
N LEU A 11 -5.92 -14.21 -7.71
CA LEU A 11 -5.25 -14.04 -6.42
C LEU A 11 -4.39 -15.25 -6.06
N THR A 12 -4.88 -16.46 -6.35
CA THR A 12 -4.12 -17.67 -6.07
C THR A 12 -2.93 -17.85 -7.00
N ALA A 13 -2.95 -17.21 -8.17
CA ALA A 13 -1.85 -17.28 -9.14
C ALA A 13 -0.76 -16.23 -8.90
N VAL A 14 -1.01 -15.23 -8.03
CA VAL A 14 -0.09 -14.11 -7.80
C VAL A 14 0.92 -14.47 -6.70
N PRO A 15 2.24 -14.31 -6.92
CA PRO A 15 3.24 -14.52 -5.87
C PRO A 15 3.05 -13.57 -4.68
N VAL A 16 3.38 -14.04 -3.48
CA VAL A 16 3.21 -13.25 -2.24
C VAL A 16 3.90 -11.89 -2.31
N GLN A 17 5.10 -11.83 -2.92
CA GLN A 17 5.82 -10.56 -3.07
C GLN A 17 5.08 -9.58 -3.98
N ALA A 18 4.47 -10.07 -5.05
CA ALA A 18 3.66 -9.23 -5.94
C ALA A 18 2.41 -8.72 -5.22
N GLU A 19 1.79 -9.54 -4.37
CA GLU A 19 0.66 -9.11 -3.54
C GLU A 19 1.06 -7.99 -2.57
N ARG A 20 2.25 -8.09 -1.96
CA ARG A 20 2.77 -7.06 -1.05
C ARG A 20 3.04 -5.76 -1.80
N TYR A 21 3.61 -5.85 -2.99
CA TYR A 21 3.83 -4.70 -3.86
C TYR A 21 2.50 -4.02 -4.21
N ASP A 22 1.53 -4.81 -4.64
CA ASP A 22 0.21 -4.30 -5.02
C ASP A 22 -0.52 -3.66 -3.83
N PHE A 23 -0.37 -4.25 -2.65
CA PHE A 23 -0.90 -3.66 -1.43
C PHE A 23 -0.30 -2.28 -1.19
N GLY A 24 1.01 -2.15 -1.33
CA GLY A 24 1.69 -0.86 -1.20
C GLY A 24 1.17 0.18 -2.16
N GLN A 25 0.92 -0.21 -3.40
CA GLN A 25 0.32 0.69 -4.39
C GLN A 25 -1.07 1.16 -3.97
N GLY A 26 -1.89 0.25 -3.42
CA GLY A 26 -3.23 0.58 -2.92
C GLY A 26 -3.18 1.56 -1.76
N VAL A 27 -2.23 1.36 -0.84
CA VAL A 27 -2.04 2.28 0.29
C VAL A 27 -1.66 3.68 -0.21
N ALA A 28 -0.78 3.76 -1.20
CA ALA A 28 -0.39 5.04 -1.80
C ALA A 28 -1.58 5.74 -2.45
N ALA A 29 -2.39 5.00 -3.19
CA ALA A 29 -3.59 5.57 -3.82
C ALA A 29 -4.54 6.13 -2.77
N MET A 30 -4.74 5.42 -1.66
CA MET A 30 -5.58 5.89 -0.57
C MET A 30 -4.99 7.15 0.08
N ALA A 31 -3.69 7.16 0.38
CA ALA A 31 -3.02 8.28 1.01
C ALA A 31 -3.09 9.55 0.13
N CYS A 32 -2.82 9.40 -1.16
CA CYS A 32 -2.91 10.51 -2.10
C CYS A 32 -4.35 11.02 -2.21
N SER A 33 -5.34 10.13 -2.19
CA SER A 33 -6.76 10.49 -2.21
C SER A 33 -7.17 11.27 -0.97
N MET A 34 -6.60 10.92 0.20
CA MET A 34 -6.87 11.65 1.43
C MET A 34 -6.38 13.10 1.34
N LEU A 35 -5.16 13.31 0.82
CA LEU A 35 -4.65 14.66 0.59
C LEU A 35 -5.56 15.45 -0.35
N ASP A 36 -5.98 14.81 -1.43
CA ASP A 36 -6.86 15.40 -2.43
C ASP A 36 -8.22 15.77 -1.83
N SER A 37 -8.66 15.04 -0.84
CA SER A 37 -9.94 15.25 -0.14
C SER A 37 -9.86 16.30 0.98
N GLY A 38 -8.69 16.88 1.21
CA GLY A 38 -8.53 17.97 2.17
C GLY A 38 -7.91 17.60 3.50
N TYR A 39 -7.49 16.34 3.68
CA TYR A 39 -6.73 15.97 4.87
C TYR A 39 -5.34 16.60 4.82
N SER A 40 -4.84 17.03 5.97
CA SER A 40 -3.49 17.56 6.03
C SER A 40 -2.46 16.45 5.84
N ARG A 41 -1.26 16.83 5.41
CA ARG A 41 -0.13 15.91 5.28
C ARG A 41 0.14 15.19 6.61
N ARG A 42 0.09 15.93 7.72
CA ARG A 42 0.30 15.36 9.06
C ARG A 42 -0.74 14.30 9.40
N GLU A 43 -2.01 14.57 9.08
CA GLU A 43 -3.08 13.60 9.30
C GLU A 43 -2.86 12.32 8.50
N VAL A 44 -2.49 12.47 7.24
CA VAL A 44 -2.20 11.32 6.38
C VAL A 44 -1.00 10.53 6.92
N GLU A 45 0.07 11.21 7.31
CA GLU A 45 1.26 10.56 7.88
C GLU A 45 0.92 9.80 9.16
N ASN A 46 0.07 10.35 10.02
CA ASN A 46 -0.37 9.67 11.23
C ASN A 46 -1.13 8.38 10.91
N VAL A 47 -1.96 8.39 9.88
CA VAL A 47 -2.68 7.19 9.44
C VAL A 47 -1.69 6.14 8.90
N LEU A 48 -0.72 6.58 8.11
CA LEU A 48 0.31 5.69 7.57
C LEU A 48 1.16 5.07 8.68
N ASP A 49 1.53 5.85 9.70
CA ASP A 49 2.27 5.35 10.86
C ASP A 49 1.46 4.30 11.61
N SER A 50 0.16 4.51 11.75
CA SER A 50 -0.74 3.55 12.39
C SER A 50 -0.78 2.25 11.58
N LEU A 51 -0.89 2.34 10.26
CA LEU A 51 -0.87 1.18 9.38
C LEU A 51 0.45 0.41 9.51
N GLU A 52 1.57 1.12 9.56
CA GLU A 52 2.88 0.48 9.73
C GLU A 52 2.95 -0.34 11.01
N ARG A 53 2.40 0.19 12.11
CA ARG A 53 2.34 -0.56 13.38
C ARG A 53 1.51 -1.84 13.24
N PHE A 54 0.40 -1.80 12.51
CA PHE A 54 -0.40 -3.00 12.25
C PHE A 54 0.38 -4.02 11.43
N ILE A 55 1.09 -3.58 10.41
CA ILE A 55 1.90 -4.46 9.55
C ILE A 55 2.97 -5.17 10.38
N ILE A 56 3.66 -4.44 11.24
CA ILE A 56 4.69 -5.01 12.11
C ILE A 56 4.08 -6.00 13.10
N ARG A 57 2.96 -5.64 13.69
CA ARG A 57 2.25 -6.49 14.66
C ARG A 57 1.78 -7.80 14.04
N ASP A 58 1.34 -7.77 12.79
CA ASP A 58 0.90 -8.96 12.06
C ASP A 58 2.05 -9.88 11.67
N GLY A 59 3.28 -9.46 11.90
CA GLY A 59 4.45 -10.29 11.63
C GLY A 59 4.81 -10.39 10.16
N ILE A 60 4.45 -9.40 9.36
CA ILE A 60 4.87 -9.35 7.96
C ILE A 60 6.40 -9.33 7.91
N SER A 61 7.00 -10.19 7.10
CA SER A 61 8.45 -10.30 6.99
C SER A 61 9.08 -8.97 6.52
N ALA A 62 10.37 -8.78 6.85
CA ALA A 62 11.10 -7.61 6.38
C ALA A 62 11.09 -7.51 4.86
N ARG A 63 11.19 -8.66 4.18
CA ARG A 63 11.12 -8.73 2.72
C ARG A 63 9.75 -8.26 2.21
N GLY A 64 8.68 -8.72 2.85
CA GLY A 64 7.32 -8.30 2.51
C GLY A 64 7.13 -6.81 2.71
N GLN A 65 7.64 -6.27 3.82
CA GLN A 65 7.56 -4.84 4.10
C GLN A 65 8.31 -4.03 3.04
N ARG A 66 9.48 -4.49 2.61
CA ARG A 66 10.23 -3.81 1.54
C ARG A 66 9.46 -3.79 0.22
N GLN A 67 8.75 -4.86 -0.11
CA GLN A 67 7.91 -4.89 -1.30
C GLN A 67 6.73 -3.93 -1.19
N MET A 68 6.13 -3.82 -0.01
CA MET A 68 5.08 -2.82 0.24
C MET A 68 5.60 -1.40 0.02
N VAL A 69 6.78 -1.10 0.55
CA VAL A 69 7.40 0.23 0.40
C VAL A 69 7.70 0.52 -1.07
N LYS A 70 8.22 -0.45 -1.80
CA LYS A 70 8.48 -0.28 -3.24
C LYS A 70 7.22 0.05 -4.02
N GLY A 71 6.14 -0.69 -3.78
CA GLY A 71 4.86 -0.44 -4.43
C GLY A 71 4.29 0.92 -4.06
N TYR A 72 4.37 1.26 -2.78
CA TYR A 72 3.93 2.54 -2.26
C TYR A 72 4.68 3.69 -2.93
N ASN A 73 6.01 3.64 -2.95
CA ASN A 73 6.83 4.70 -3.53
C ASN A 73 6.63 4.82 -5.04
N TYR A 74 6.49 3.69 -5.72
CA TYR A 74 6.19 3.71 -7.15
C TYR A 74 4.89 4.47 -7.42
N GLN A 75 3.86 4.17 -6.64
CA GLN A 75 2.54 4.75 -6.87
C GLN A 75 2.46 6.21 -6.45
N THR A 76 3.11 6.61 -5.34
CA THR A 76 3.15 8.01 -4.94
C THR A 76 3.86 8.86 -5.99
N ALA A 77 4.94 8.36 -6.55
CA ALA A 77 5.67 9.04 -7.63
C ALA A 77 4.79 9.19 -8.87
N ARG A 78 4.08 8.12 -9.24
CA ARG A 78 3.19 8.12 -10.39
C ARG A 78 2.03 9.09 -10.23
N LEU A 79 1.47 9.19 -9.02
CA LEU A 79 0.36 10.09 -8.71
C LEU A 79 0.81 11.51 -8.38
N GLY A 80 2.10 11.71 -8.13
CA GLY A 80 2.68 13.02 -7.86
C GLY A 80 2.28 13.64 -6.54
N CYS A 81 1.94 12.84 -5.53
CA CYS A 81 1.49 13.39 -4.24
C CYS A 81 2.58 13.62 -3.21
N GLU A 82 3.84 13.32 -3.53
CA GLU A 82 5.02 13.62 -2.70
C GLU A 82 4.97 13.03 -1.28
N LEU A 83 4.45 11.82 -1.16
CA LEU A 83 4.35 11.12 0.12
C LEU A 83 5.27 9.89 0.18
N GLU A 84 6.43 9.93 -0.48
CA GLU A 84 7.33 8.77 -0.49
C GLU A 84 7.73 8.37 0.92
N TYR A 85 7.80 7.06 1.11
CA TYR A 85 8.31 6.50 2.36
C TYR A 85 9.84 6.59 2.37
N ARG A 86 10.39 7.17 3.43
CA ARG A 86 11.83 7.27 3.66
C ARG A 86 12.16 6.66 5.00
N ASP A 87 13.17 5.83 5.01
CA ASP A 87 13.70 5.26 6.25
C ASP A 87 14.42 6.31 7.08
#